data_03a92bcc478993f37767cc2037198f45
#
_entry.id   03a92bcc478993f37767cc2037198f45
#
_cell.length_a   1.000
_cell.length_b   1.000
_cell.length_c   1.000
_cell.angle_alpha   90.00
_cell.angle_beta   90.00
_cell.angle_gamma   90.00
#
_symmetry.space_group_name_H-M   'P 1'
#
loop_
_entity.id
_entity.type
_entity.pdbx_description
1 polymer ?
#
loop_
_entity_poly.entity_id
_entity_poly.type
_entity_poly.pdbx_seq_one_letter_code
_entity_poly.pdbx_strand_id
1 'polypeptide(L)'
;LNPGAGWTLIAVPVTEMTHAAFILSLLACATLLALFEIQVEGAEGWAAKLPTWRMDNAFTRILMSGKPLTGYHAYLFLLVLAMVHLPFGLGLSPWSLRGEARVVGFTLLLWAVEDFLWFVLNPAWGLGRFRRDQIWWHAPKWWWFMPRDYWIYSVVGAALYAYSVGGS
;
A
#
# COMPACT_ATOMS: atom_id res chain seq x y z
N LEU A 1 5.20 -54.29 14.40
CA LEU A 1 4.59 -52.94 14.27
C LEU A 1 5.49 -51.95 15.00
N ASN A 2 6.19 -51.12 14.27
CA ASN A 2 7.16 -50.17 14.79
C ASN A 2 6.46 -48.80 14.96
N PRO A 3 6.20 -48.31 16.20
CA PRO A 3 5.50 -47.05 16.45
C PRO A 3 6.47 -45.86 16.57
N GLY A 4 7.37 -45.68 15.58
CA GLY A 4 8.43 -44.71 15.65
C GLY A 4 8.69 -43.92 14.39
N ALA A 5 7.74 -43.83 13.45
CA ALA A 5 7.84 -42.88 12.38
C ALA A 5 7.34 -41.51 12.87
N GLY A 6 8.18 -40.83 13.68
CA GLY A 6 8.01 -39.42 13.99
C GLY A 6 8.03 -38.61 12.71
N TRP A 7 6.91 -38.01 12.39
CA TRP A 7 6.86 -36.97 11.35
C TRP A 7 7.74 -35.82 11.81
N THR A 8 8.98 -35.80 11.37
CA THR A 8 9.82 -34.61 11.47
C THR A 8 9.15 -33.59 10.53
N LEU A 9 8.40 -32.65 11.10
CA LEU A 9 8.07 -31.43 10.38
C LEU A 9 9.41 -30.87 9.90
N ILE A 10 9.66 -31.00 8.60
CA ILE A 10 10.75 -30.27 7.95
C ILE A 10 10.37 -28.81 8.20
N ALA A 11 11.00 -28.20 9.19
CA ALA A 11 10.95 -26.76 9.33
C ALA A 11 11.56 -26.22 8.03
N VAL A 12 10.69 -25.85 7.09
CA VAL A 12 11.10 -25.07 5.92
C VAL A 12 11.74 -23.83 6.53
N PRO A 13 13.06 -23.62 6.35
CA PRO A 13 13.65 -22.39 6.85
C PRO A 13 12.79 -21.28 6.28
N VAL A 14 12.32 -20.38 7.14
CA VAL A 14 11.70 -19.13 6.70
C VAL A 14 12.82 -18.42 5.95
N THR A 15 12.90 -18.75 4.65
CA THR A 15 13.90 -18.18 3.75
C THR A 15 13.69 -16.68 3.85
N GLU A 16 14.76 -15.99 4.20
CA GLU A 16 14.77 -14.54 4.18
C GLU A 16 14.08 -14.08 2.92
N MET A 17 13.04 -13.26 3.08
CA MET A 17 12.27 -12.79 1.94
C MET A 17 13.25 -12.06 1.02
N THR A 18 13.52 -12.61 -0.14
CA THR A 18 14.44 -12.02 -1.10
C THR A 18 13.89 -10.66 -1.55
N HIS A 19 14.77 -9.74 -1.93
CA HIS A 19 14.35 -8.46 -2.51
C HIS A 19 13.37 -8.66 -3.68
N ALA A 20 13.61 -9.71 -4.48
CA ALA A 20 12.72 -10.06 -5.59
C ALA A 20 11.31 -10.44 -5.10
N ALA A 21 11.20 -11.25 -4.06
CA ALA A 21 9.90 -11.62 -3.49
C ALA A 21 9.16 -10.39 -2.92
N PHE A 22 9.87 -9.47 -2.24
CA PHE A 22 9.30 -8.22 -1.77
C PHE A 22 8.74 -7.37 -2.92
N ILE A 23 9.54 -7.16 -3.97
CA ILE A 23 9.15 -6.35 -5.13
C ILE A 23 7.97 -7.00 -5.87
N LEU A 24 8.02 -8.31 -6.11
CA LEU A 24 6.94 -9.03 -6.79
C LEU A 24 5.64 -8.98 -5.99
N SER A 25 5.70 -9.14 -4.67
CA SER A 25 4.54 -9.02 -3.79
C SER A 25 3.98 -7.60 -3.82
N LEU A 26 4.85 -6.59 -3.75
CA LEU A 26 4.45 -5.18 -3.84
C LEU A 26 3.72 -4.89 -5.15
N LEU A 27 4.30 -5.28 -6.28
CA LEU A 27 3.71 -5.05 -7.60
C LEU A 27 2.39 -5.81 -7.77
N ALA A 28 2.32 -7.06 -7.32
CA ALA A 28 1.10 -7.85 -7.40
C ALA A 28 -0.02 -7.24 -6.55
N CYS A 29 0.27 -6.89 -5.29
CA CYS A 29 -0.72 -6.28 -4.40
C CYS A 29 -1.17 -4.91 -4.92
N ALA A 30 -0.24 -4.05 -5.36
CA ALA A 30 -0.56 -2.73 -5.90
C ALA A 30 -1.42 -2.84 -7.17
N THR A 31 -1.09 -3.76 -8.07
CA THR A 31 -1.87 -3.98 -9.30
C THR A 31 -3.29 -4.46 -9.00
N LEU A 32 -3.43 -5.46 -8.11
CA LEU A 32 -4.74 -6.00 -7.75
C LEU A 32 -5.60 -4.96 -7.04
N LEU A 33 -4.99 -4.17 -6.14
CA LEU A 33 -5.70 -3.12 -5.42
C LEU A 33 -6.14 -2.00 -6.36
N ALA A 34 -5.26 -1.52 -7.26
CA ALA A 34 -5.61 -0.52 -8.26
C ALA A 34 -6.75 -1.00 -9.18
N LEU A 35 -6.70 -2.25 -9.65
CA LEU A 35 -7.77 -2.83 -10.47
C LEU A 35 -9.09 -2.93 -9.69
N PHE A 36 -9.03 -3.28 -8.41
CA PHE A 36 -10.19 -3.32 -7.54
C PHE A 36 -10.79 -1.91 -7.36
N GLU A 37 -9.96 -0.91 -7.03
CA GLU A 37 -10.41 0.47 -6.87
C GLU A 37 -11.02 1.04 -8.14
N ILE A 38 -10.46 0.73 -9.32
CA ILE A 38 -11.03 1.11 -10.61
C ILE A 38 -12.47 0.59 -10.77
N GLN A 39 -12.75 -0.65 -10.32
CA GLN A 39 -14.13 -1.19 -10.38
C GLN A 39 -15.08 -0.47 -9.41
N VAL A 40 -14.58 0.03 -8.29
CA VAL A 40 -15.37 0.73 -7.28
C VAL A 40 -15.57 2.20 -7.62
N GLU A 41 -14.50 2.90 -7.99
CA GLU A 41 -14.51 4.36 -8.22
C GLU A 41 -14.83 4.73 -9.68
N GLY A 42 -14.53 3.85 -10.63
CA GLY A 42 -14.70 4.11 -12.06
C GLY A 42 -13.77 5.21 -12.56
N ALA A 43 -14.37 6.21 -13.25
CA ALA A 43 -13.62 7.32 -13.84
C ALA A 43 -13.38 8.52 -12.91
N GLU A 44 -13.97 8.54 -11.72
CA GLU A 44 -14.10 9.78 -10.95
C GLU A 44 -12.99 10.02 -9.93
N GLY A 45 -12.41 8.97 -9.38
CA GLY A 45 -11.38 9.03 -8.36
C GLY A 45 -11.81 9.64 -7.02
N TRP A 46 -11.05 9.38 -5.98
CA TRP A 46 -11.29 9.84 -4.62
C TRP A 46 -12.71 9.61 -4.11
N ALA A 47 -13.31 8.48 -4.48
CA ALA A 47 -14.66 8.08 -4.11
C ALA A 47 -15.73 9.16 -4.44
N ALA A 48 -15.53 10.02 -5.45
CA ALA A 48 -16.35 11.20 -5.69
C ALA A 48 -17.83 10.88 -5.85
N LYS A 49 -18.18 9.78 -6.51
CA LYS A 49 -19.55 9.31 -6.74
C LYS A 49 -20.03 8.24 -5.78
N LEU A 50 -19.19 7.77 -4.85
CA LEU A 50 -19.61 6.74 -3.92
C LEU A 50 -20.51 7.29 -2.82
N PRO A 51 -21.56 6.54 -2.42
CA PRO A 51 -22.44 6.89 -1.31
C PRO A 51 -21.74 6.60 0.02
N THR A 52 -20.71 7.35 0.34
CA THR A 52 -19.88 7.18 1.53
C THR A 52 -19.87 8.48 2.34
N TRP A 53 -19.71 8.38 3.67
CA TRP A 53 -19.53 9.56 4.50
C TRP A 53 -18.20 10.27 4.16
N ARG A 54 -18.16 11.57 4.40
CA ARG A 54 -16.98 12.41 4.20
C ARG A 54 -16.70 13.25 5.44
N MET A 55 -15.44 13.31 5.84
CA MET A 55 -14.97 14.18 6.91
C MET A 55 -13.95 15.15 6.33
N ASP A 56 -14.31 16.43 6.31
CA ASP A 56 -13.50 17.51 5.76
C ASP A 56 -13.22 18.56 6.83
N ASN A 57 -12.10 18.40 7.53
CA ASN A 57 -11.62 19.33 8.55
C ASN A 57 -10.10 19.47 8.47
N ALA A 58 -9.51 20.37 9.27
CA ALA A 58 -8.08 20.63 9.23
C ALA A 58 -7.22 19.36 9.46
N PHE A 59 -7.64 18.49 10.38
CA PHE A 59 -6.93 17.24 10.69
C PHE A 59 -6.98 16.28 9.50
N THR A 60 -8.16 16.00 8.94
CA THR A 60 -8.30 15.09 7.80
C THR A 60 -7.60 15.62 6.55
N ARG A 61 -7.59 16.93 6.32
CA ARG A 61 -6.83 17.56 5.22
C ARG A 61 -5.31 17.43 5.39
N ILE A 62 -4.80 17.44 6.62
CA ILE A 62 -3.38 17.14 6.87
C ILE A 62 -3.09 15.68 6.55
N LEU A 63 -3.90 14.77 7.08
CA LEU A 63 -3.74 13.32 6.94
C LEU A 63 -3.89 12.87 5.47
N MET A 64 -4.86 13.42 4.74
CA MET A 64 -5.18 13.06 3.36
C MET A 64 -4.61 14.04 2.32
N SER A 65 -3.57 14.78 2.66
CA SER A 65 -2.87 15.70 1.75
C SER A 65 -3.79 16.74 1.07
N GLY A 66 -4.74 17.27 1.81
CA GLY A 66 -5.66 18.30 1.34
C GLY A 66 -7.00 17.79 0.86
N LYS A 67 -7.19 16.48 0.83
CA LYS A 67 -8.43 15.80 0.45
C LYS A 67 -9.32 15.54 1.68
N PRO A 68 -10.66 15.45 1.54
CA PRO A 68 -11.50 14.94 2.60
C PRO A 68 -11.24 13.44 2.82
N LEU A 69 -11.25 12.99 4.07
CA LEU A 69 -11.29 11.57 4.37
C LEU A 69 -12.69 11.03 4.04
N THR A 70 -12.76 9.95 3.28
CA THR A 70 -14.03 9.27 3.00
C THR A 70 -14.10 7.95 3.75
N GLY A 71 -15.32 7.48 4.03
CA GLY A 71 -15.52 6.18 4.67
C GLY A 71 -14.92 5.04 3.88
N TYR A 72 -15.02 5.11 2.55
CA TYR A 72 -14.39 4.13 1.66
C TYR A 72 -12.87 4.03 1.93
N HIS A 73 -12.15 5.14 1.82
CA HIS A 73 -10.70 5.14 2.06
C HIS A 73 -10.31 4.78 3.49
N ALA A 74 -11.10 5.25 4.49
CA ALA A 74 -10.83 4.92 5.89
C ALA A 74 -10.85 3.40 6.13
N TYR A 75 -11.90 2.72 5.65
CA TYR A 75 -12.02 1.27 5.83
C TYR A 75 -11.05 0.50 4.95
N LEU A 76 -10.76 0.97 3.74
CA LEU A 76 -9.76 0.37 2.87
C LEU A 76 -8.35 0.42 3.50
N PHE A 77 -7.95 1.58 4.03
CA PHE A 77 -6.67 1.73 4.71
C PHE A 77 -6.57 0.86 5.95
N LEU A 78 -7.63 0.79 6.77
CA LEU A 78 -7.68 -0.08 7.93
C LEU A 78 -7.62 -1.56 7.55
N LEU A 79 -8.31 -1.96 6.48
CA LEU A 79 -8.27 -3.33 5.97
C LEU A 79 -6.85 -3.69 5.51
N VAL A 80 -6.22 -2.85 4.70
CA VAL A 80 -4.84 -3.08 4.24
C VAL A 80 -3.89 -3.17 5.44
N LEU A 81 -3.98 -2.23 6.40
CA LEU A 81 -3.16 -2.28 7.63
C LEU A 81 -3.38 -3.59 8.40
N ALA A 82 -4.61 -4.02 8.58
CA ALA A 82 -4.90 -5.30 9.24
C ALA A 82 -4.27 -6.47 8.48
N MET A 83 -4.42 -6.51 7.15
CA MET A 83 -3.90 -7.58 6.31
C MET A 83 -2.37 -7.68 6.34
N VAL A 84 -1.65 -6.57 6.26
CA VAL A 84 -0.18 -6.58 6.28
C VAL A 84 0.40 -6.94 7.66
N HIS A 85 -0.40 -6.80 8.75
CA HIS A 85 -0.02 -7.20 10.10
C HIS A 85 -0.46 -8.63 10.47
N LEU A 86 -1.23 -9.32 9.62
CA LEU A 86 -1.68 -10.70 9.87
C LEU A 86 -0.56 -11.65 10.28
N PRO A 87 0.65 -11.63 9.66
CA PRO A 87 1.73 -12.53 10.07
C PRO A 87 2.10 -12.41 11.56
N PHE A 88 2.04 -11.21 12.12
CA PHE A 88 2.28 -10.99 13.55
C PHE A 88 1.09 -11.45 14.39
N GLY A 89 -0.12 -11.07 13.98
CA GLY A 89 -1.35 -11.40 14.71
C GLY A 89 -1.64 -12.91 14.76
N LEU A 90 -1.27 -13.63 13.72
CA LEU A 90 -1.43 -15.10 13.64
C LEU A 90 -0.22 -15.88 14.22
N GLY A 91 0.79 -15.20 14.75
CA GLY A 91 1.99 -15.85 15.29
C GLY A 91 2.89 -16.50 14.24
N LEU A 92 2.71 -16.19 12.96
CA LEU A 92 3.54 -16.72 11.88
C LEU A 92 4.94 -16.08 11.84
N SER A 93 5.07 -14.88 12.41
CA SER A 93 6.33 -14.16 12.58
C SER A 93 6.34 -13.43 13.92
N PRO A 94 7.42 -13.50 14.70
CA PRO A 94 7.54 -12.70 15.92
C PRO A 94 7.58 -11.21 15.55
N TRP A 95 6.90 -10.39 16.35
CA TRP A 95 6.99 -8.94 16.18
C TRP A 95 8.42 -8.46 16.50
N SER A 96 8.93 -7.56 15.69
CA SER A 96 10.18 -6.86 15.91
C SER A 96 10.14 -5.48 15.26
N LEU A 97 10.98 -4.56 15.74
CA LEU A 97 11.05 -3.22 15.14
C LEU A 97 11.44 -3.27 13.64
N ARG A 98 12.30 -4.21 13.26
CA ARG A 98 12.67 -4.42 11.84
C ARG A 98 11.51 -5.01 11.03
N GLY A 99 10.78 -5.94 11.60
CA GLY A 99 9.57 -6.48 11.00
C GLY A 99 8.52 -5.39 10.79
N GLU A 100 8.30 -4.55 11.80
CA GLU A 100 7.40 -3.40 11.71
C GLU A 100 7.84 -2.39 10.66
N ALA A 101 9.13 -2.04 10.62
CA ALA A 101 9.67 -1.15 9.59
C ALA A 101 9.47 -1.71 8.17
N ARG A 102 9.57 -3.04 8.00
CA ARG A 102 9.30 -3.71 6.73
C ARG A 102 7.83 -3.58 6.32
N VAL A 103 6.92 -3.81 7.25
CA VAL A 103 5.46 -3.72 7.03
C VAL A 103 5.06 -2.28 6.71
N VAL A 104 5.53 -1.31 7.48
CA VAL A 104 5.24 0.11 7.23
C VAL A 104 5.87 0.56 5.91
N GLY A 105 7.12 0.17 5.64
CA GLY A 105 7.80 0.45 4.38
C GLY A 105 7.06 -0.13 3.18
N PHE A 106 6.62 -1.39 3.27
CA PHE A 106 5.79 -2.02 2.25
C PHE A 106 4.48 -1.24 2.00
N THR A 107 3.80 -0.85 3.07
CA THR A 107 2.52 -0.13 2.99
C THR A 107 2.67 1.23 2.32
N LEU A 108 3.70 1.99 2.66
CA LEU A 108 3.96 3.29 2.01
C LEU A 108 4.28 3.14 0.52
N LEU A 109 5.13 2.16 0.17
CA LEU A 109 5.44 1.86 -1.22
C LEU A 109 4.20 1.35 -1.97
N LEU A 110 3.37 0.53 -1.31
CA LEU A 110 2.11 0.03 -1.86
C LEU A 110 1.20 1.19 -2.28
N TRP A 111 0.96 2.16 -1.38
CA TRP A 111 0.11 3.32 -1.71
C TRP A 111 0.67 4.17 -2.85
N ALA A 112 1.98 4.38 -2.92
CA ALA A 112 2.57 5.15 -4.00
C ALA A 112 2.45 4.45 -5.36
N VAL A 113 2.69 3.14 -5.40
CA VAL A 113 2.64 2.34 -6.64
C VAL A 113 1.20 2.09 -7.06
N GLU A 114 0.32 1.77 -6.12
CA GLU A 114 -1.09 1.50 -6.34
C GLU A 114 -1.80 2.72 -6.94
N ASP A 115 -1.72 3.89 -6.29
CA ASP A 115 -2.37 5.12 -6.75
C ASP A 115 -1.85 5.53 -8.15
N PHE A 116 -0.56 5.34 -8.45
CA PHE A 116 -0.04 5.53 -9.80
C PHE A 116 -0.62 4.52 -10.80
N LEU A 117 -0.68 3.24 -10.44
CA LEU A 117 -1.25 2.20 -11.29
C LEU A 117 -2.75 2.40 -11.53
N TRP A 118 -3.47 2.97 -10.56
CA TRP A 118 -4.87 3.35 -10.76
C TRP A 118 -5.04 4.26 -11.99
N PHE A 119 -4.15 5.27 -12.17
CA PHE A 119 -4.18 6.10 -13.37
C PHE A 119 -3.77 5.35 -14.64
N VAL A 120 -2.71 4.56 -14.55
CA VAL A 120 -2.16 3.84 -15.71
C VAL A 120 -3.14 2.82 -16.27
N LEU A 121 -3.79 2.06 -15.37
CA LEU A 121 -4.67 0.94 -15.71
C LEU A 121 -6.13 1.37 -15.92
N ASN A 122 -6.54 2.54 -15.43
CA ASN A 122 -7.90 3.03 -15.59
C ASN A 122 -8.18 3.46 -17.04
N PRO A 123 -9.13 2.81 -17.75
CA PRO A 123 -9.42 3.13 -19.14
C PRO A 123 -9.87 4.59 -19.37
N ALA A 124 -10.41 5.24 -18.33
CA ALA A 124 -10.85 6.63 -18.40
C ALA A 124 -9.69 7.63 -18.28
N TRP A 125 -8.49 7.18 -17.86
CA TRP A 125 -7.36 8.04 -17.55
C TRP A 125 -6.15 7.81 -18.47
N GLY A 126 -5.31 6.84 -18.19
CA GLY A 126 -4.04 6.59 -18.84
C GLY A 126 -2.95 7.64 -18.49
N LEU A 127 -1.72 7.34 -18.84
CA LEU A 127 -0.56 8.21 -18.57
C LEU A 127 -0.70 9.63 -19.13
N GLY A 128 -1.40 9.80 -20.24
CA GLY A 128 -1.59 11.12 -20.87
C GLY A 128 -2.36 12.11 -20.00
N ARG A 129 -3.18 11.63 -19.07
CA ARG A 129 -3.95 12.43 -18.12
C ARG A 129 -3.29 12.50 -16.73
N PHE A 130 -2.17 11.83 -16.50
CA PHE A 130 -1.44 11.92 -15.24
C PHE A 130 -0.69 13.26 -15.16
N ARG A 131 -1.45 14.33 -14.92
CA ARG A 131 -0.96 15.71 -14.94
C ARG A 131 -1.66 16.53 -13.88
N ARG A 132 -0.96 17.53 -13.35
CA ARG A 132 -1.44 18.41 -12.28
C ARG A 132 -2.79 19.07 -12.58
N ASP A 133 -2.99 19.49 -13.78
CA ASP A 133 -4.21 20.19 -14.25
C ASP A 133 -5.41 19.27 -14.46
N GLN A 134 -5.18 17.96 -14.51
CA GLN A 134 -6.22 16.95 -14.72
C GLN A 134 -6.69 16.29 -13.42
N ILE A 135 -5.84 16.23 -12.40
CA ILE A 135 -6.08 15.48 -11.17
C ILE A 135 -6.35 16.44 -10.02
N TRP A 136 -7.61 16.87 -9.87
CA TRP A 136 -8.00 17.89 -8.90
C TRP A 136 -7.64 17.54 -7.46
N TRP A 137 -7.66 16.26 -7.08
CA TRP A 137 -7.37 15.82 -5.72
C TRP A 137 -5.88 15.72 -5.38
N HIS A 138 -5.00 15.78 -6.37
CA HIS A 138 -3.55 15.89 -6.17
C HIS A 138 -2.98 17.27 -6.51
N ALA A 139 -3.70 18.06 -7.31
CA ALA A 139 -3.24 19.34 -7.82
C ALA A 139 -2.67 20.31 -6.77
N PRO A 140 -3.23 20.42 -5.54
CA PRO A 140 -2.72 21.34 -4.52
C PRO A 140 -1.32 20.99 -4.01
N LYS A 141 -0.92 19.72 -4.10
CA LYS A 141 0.34 19.21 -3.54
C LYS A 141 1.12 18.41 -4.59
N TRP A 142 1.39 19.04 -5.72
CA TRP A 142 2.15 18.47 -6.81
C TRP A 142 3.59 18.99 -6.80
N TRP A 143 4.60 18.08 -6.84
CA TRP A 143 6.01 18.42 -6.95
C TRP A 143 6.58 17.88 -8.26
N TRP A 144 7.19 18.74 -9.05
CA TRP A 144 7.76 18.42 -10.36
C TRP A 144 6.74 17.70 -11.26
N PHE A 145 6.91 16.40 -11.48
CA PHE A 145 6.11 15.59 -12.42
C PHE A 145 5.13 14.63 -11.74
N MET A 146 5.05 14.60 -10.40
CA MET A 146 4.11 13.73 -9.68
C MET A 146 3.67 14.32 -8.33
N PRO A 147 2.60 13.79 -7.72
CA PRO A 147 2.15 14.21 -6.39
C PRO A 147 3.26 14.13 -5.34
N ARG A 148 3.31 15.12 -4.44
CA ARG A 148 4.26 15.17 -3.33
C ARG A 148 4.27 13.88 -2.51
N ASP A 149 3.11 13.30 -2.28
CA ASP A 149 2.96 12.11 -1.42
C ASP A 149 3.66 10.89 -2.02
N TYR A 150 3.74 10.78 -3.35
CA TYR A 150 4.52 9.71 -4.00
C TYR A 150 6.00 9.82 -3.67
N TRP A 151 6.55 11.03 -3.66
CA TRP A 151 7.94 11.27 -3.25
C TRP A 151 8.17 10.85 -1.81
N ILE A 152 7.29 11.31 -0.89
CA ILE A 152 7.41 11.02 0.54
C ILE A 152 7.28 9.51 0.78
N TYR A 153 6.27 8.87 0.23
CA TYR A 153 6.02 7.44 0.43
C TYR A 153 7.12 6.57 -0.18
N SER A 154 7.63 6.93 -1.35
CA SER A 154 8.73 6.20 -1.97
C SER A 154 10.03 6.33 -1.18
N VAL A 155 10.41 7.54 -0.76
CA VAL A 155 11.67 7.76 -0.01
C VAL A 155 11.59 7.14 1.37
N VAL A 156 10.53 7.41 2.13
CA VAL A 156 10.38 6.87 3.49
C VAL A 156 10.18 5.36 3.46
N GLY A 157 9.36 4.86 2.54
CA GLY A 157 9.13 3.42 2.37
C GLY A 157 10.40 2.66 2.02
N ALA A 158 11.20 3.18 1.08
CA ALA A 158 12.49 2.59 0.72
C ALA A 158 13.50 2.63 1.88
N ALA A 159 13.55 3.72 2.63
CA ALA A 159 14.43 3.84 3.80
C ALA A 159 14.05 2.84 4.92
N LEU A 160 12.76 2.68 5.19
CA LEU A 160 12.27 1.70 6.17
C LEU A 160 12.54 0.26 5.71
N TYR A 161 12.33 -0.02 4.43
CA TYR A 161 12.70 -1.31 3.86
C TYR A 161 14.20 -1.58 3.98
N ALA A 162 15.06 -0.62 3.60
CA ALA A 162 16.50 -0.73 3.73
C ALA A 162 16.94 -0.98 5.19
N TYR A 163 16.37 -0.24 6.14
CA TYR A 163 16.60 -0.46 7.57
C TYR A 163 16.18 -1.87 8.00
N SER A 164 15.07 -2.38 7.47
CA SER A 164 14.55 -3.71 7.84
C SER A 164 15.47 -4.86 7.42
N VAL A 165 16.25 -4.69 6.34
CA VAL A 165 17.15 -5.71 5.78
C VAL A 165 18.63 -5.46 6.10
N GLY A 166 19.00 -4.25 6.50
CA GLY A 166 20.37 -3.81 6.73
C GLY A 166 20.96 -4.17 8.09
N GLY A 167 20.98 -5.44 8.49
CA GLY A 167 21.55 -5.83 9.79
C GLY A 167 21.49 -7.33 10.04
N SER A 168 21.46 -8.10 8.97
CA SER A 168 21.73 -9.55 8.93
C SER A 168 23.19 -9.80 8.74
#